data_a5d880670c106117ae9109f0116a80f8
#
_entry.id   a5d880670c106117ae9109f0116a80f8
#
_cell.length_a   1.000
_cell.length_b   1.000
_cell.length_c   1.000
_cell.angle_alpha   90.00
_cell.angle_beta   90.00
_cell.angle_gamma   90.00
#
_symmetry.space_group_name_H-M   'P 1'
#
loop_
_entity.id
_entity.type
_entity.pdbx_description
1 polymer ?
#
loop_
_entity_poly.entity_id
_entity_poly.type
_entity_poly.pdbx_seq_one_letter_code
_entity_poly.pdbx_strand_id
1 'polypeptide(L)'
;LGLGTVAHLGQRGVAQVNARKAVELGLDGVTHFYGHFESLLGDGSLVRYPKDYNYLDEQSRFAWVARLADQIVEPGSEEWNAYVDFLVESEVTLSPTFNIYSASRDVMRARNLEWHERYTLPSLMGFYAPSLTNHGSYYHDWTTGDEVAWRQFYQPWMRLTREFHRKGGRVTVGSDPGYIYQTWGFA
;
A
#
# COMPACT_ATOMS: atom_id res chain seq x y z
N LEU A 1 -28.71 -3.51 6.20
CA LEU A 1 -28.95 -3.99 4.81
C LEU A 1 -28.22 -5.30 4.52
N GLY A 2 -27.34 -5.81 5.39
CA GLY A 2 -26.55 -7.04 5.19
C GLY A 2 -25.57 -6.99 4.03
N LEU A 3 -25.15 -5.80 3.62
CA LEU A 3 -24.14 -5.61 2.56
C LEU A 3 -22.76 -5.47 3.19
N GLY A 4 -21.76 -6.13 2.60
CA GLY A 4 -20.37 -5.95 2.97
C GLY A 4 -19.84 -4.60 2.48
N THR A 5 -18.89 -4.03 3.21
CA THR A 5 -18.22 -2.77 2.90
C THR A 5 -16.73 -3.00 2.66
N VAL A 6 -16.20 -2.43 1.58
CA VAL A 6 -14.77 -2.50 1.25
C VAL A 6 -14.26 -1.08 1.00
N ALA A 7 -13.09 -0.77 1.52
CA ALA A 7 -12.50 0.54 1.32
C ALA A 7 -11.02 0.48 0.92
N HIS A 8 -10.66 1.41 0.01
CA HIS A 8 -9.35 1.96 -0.12
C HIS A 8 -9.24 3.12 0.89
N LEU A 9 -8.51 2.92 1.98
CA LEU A 9 -8.31 3.97 2.97
C LEU A 9 -7.39 5.05 2.39
N GLY A 10 -7.84 6.30 2.44
CA GLY A 10 -7.08 7.40 1.87
C GLY A 10 -5.89 7.81 2.75
N GLN A 11 -4.71 7.93 2.17
CA GLN A 11 -3.48 8.32 2.87
C GLN A 11 -3.61 9.61 3.70
N ARG A 12 -4.49 10.52 3.31
CA ARG A 12 -4.77 11.74 4.06
C ARG A 12 -5.45 11.52 5.40
N GLY A 13 -6.21 10.44 5.50
CA GLY A 13 -7.08 10.17 6.66
C GLY A 13 -6.57 9.08 7.59
N VAL A 14 -5.60 8.26 7.15
CA VAL A 14 -5.18 7.06 7.91
C VAL A 14 -4.50 7.36 9.24
N ALA A 15 -3.98 8.57 9.43
CA ALA A 15 -3.48 9.00 10.73
C ALA A 15 -4.60 9.26 11.76
N GLN A 16 -5.83 9.48 11.30
CA GLN A 16 -7.01 9.71 12.13
C GLN A 16 -7.91 8.48 12.19
N VAL A 17 -8.15 7.85 11.04
CA VAL A 17 -8.93 6.62 10.90
C VAL A 17 -8.05 5.59 10.19
N ASN A 18 -7.22 4.90 10.95
CA ASN A 18 -6.38 3.82 10.46
C ASN A 18 -7.20 2.53 10.22
N ALA A 19 -6.55 1.45 9.76
CA ALA A 19 -7.25 0.21 9.42
C ALA A 19 -7.95 -0.42 10.65
N ARG A 20 -7.30 -0.39 11.84
CA ARG A 20 -7.94 -0.85 13.08
C ARG A 20 -9.25 -0.11 13.34
N LYS A 21 -9.18 1.22 13.30
CA LYS A 21 -10.37 2.06 13.58
C LYS A 21 -11.46 1.87 12.53
N ALA A 22 -11.10 1.73 11.26
CA ALA A 22 -12.05 1.49 10.18
C ALA A 22 -12.78 0.15 10.37
N VAL A 23 -12.06 -0.91 10.73
CA VAL A 23 -12.62 -2.24 11.03
C VAL A 23 -13.52 -2.19 12.28
N GLU A 24 -13.12 -1.49 13.34
CA GLU A 24 -13.97 -1.25 14.54
C GLU A 24 -15.28 -0.53 14.20
N LEU A 25 -15.27 0.30 13.16
CA LEU A 25 -16.46 1.00 12.65
C LEU A 25 -17.31 0.14 11.70
N GLY A 26 -16.92 -1.10 11.43
CA GLY A 26 -17.68 -2.06 10.63
C GLY A 26 -17.21 -2.20 9.19
N LEU A 27 -15.96 -1.89 8.87
CA LEU A 27 -15.40 -2.15 7.57
C LEU A 27 -15.08 -3.64 7.40
N ASP A 28 -15.61 -4.28 6.35
CA ASP A 28 -15.48 -5.73 6.09
C ASP A 28 -14.28 -6.08 5.21
N GLY A 29 -13.72 -5.11 4.49
CA GLY A 29 -12.57 -5.34 3.62
C GLY A 29 -11.67 -4.13 3.47
N VAL A 30 -10.35 -4.38 3.52
CA VAL A 30 -9.32 -3.35 3.32
C VAL A 30 -8.51 -3.68 2.07
N THR A 31 -8.39 -2.71 1.16
CA THR A 31 -7.50 -2.82 0.00
C THR A 31 -6.18 -2.13 0.28
N HIS A 32 -5.11 -2.63 -0.35
CA HIS A 32 -3.75 -2.12 -0.23
C HIS A 32 -3.17 -2.26 1.20
N PHE A 33 -2.30 -1.35 1.55
CA PHE A 33 -1.60 -1.30 2.85
C PHE A 33 -2.07 -0.14 3.74
N TYR A 34 -2.84 0.78 3.20
CA TYR A 34 -3.21 2.03 3.88
C TYR A 34 -3.91 1.77 5.22
N GLY A 35 -3.41 2.40 6.24
CA GLY A 35 -3.95 2.32 7.59
C GLY A 35 -3.45 1.12 8.42
N HIS A 36 -2.86 0.08 7.80
CA HIS A 36 -2.31 -1.05 8.56
C HIS A 36 -1.09 -0.64 9.38
N PHE A 37 -0.16 0.09 8.77
CA PHE A 37 1.07 0.51 9.44
C PHE A 37 0.82 1.64 10.44
N GLU A 38 -0.12 2.52 10.15
CA GLU A 38 -0.60 3.52 11.10
C GLU A 38 -1.28 2.88 12.32
N SER A 39 -1.81 1.67 12.19
CA SER A 39 -2.33 0.87 13.31
C SER A 39 -1.25 0.22 14.17
N LEU A 40 -0.02 0.20 13.67
CA LEU A 40 1.14 -0.46 14.27
C LEU A 40 2.19 0.54 14.79
N LEU A 41 1.88 1.83 14.87
CA LEU A 41 2.76 2.83 15.44
C LEU A 41 2.87 2.64 16.96
N GLY A 42 4.09 2.52 17.47
CA GLY A 42 4.40 2.00 18.79
C GLY A 42 3.82 2.75 19.99
N ASP A 43 3.58 4.04 19.90
CA ASP A 43 3.01 4.85 20.99
C ASP A 43 1.60 5.39 20.66
N GLY A 44 0.96 4.85 19.63
CA GLY A 44 -0.32 5.34 19.13
C GLY A 44 -0.25 6.75 18.56
N SER A 45 0.96 7.25 18.38
CA SER A 45 1.21 8.62 17.97
C SER A 45 1.07 8.79 16.45
N LEU A 46 0.99 10.04 16.09
CA LEU A 46 0.87 10.51 14.73
C LEU A 46 2.09 10.08 13.88
N VAL A 47 1.82 9.70 12.66
CA VAL A 47 2.84 9.53 11.63
C VAL A 47 3.76 10.77 11.60
N ARG A 48 5.05 10.53 11.78
CA ARG A 48 6.04 11.62 11.79
C ARG A 48 6.50 11.94 10.38
N TYR A 49 5.64 12.61 9.64
CA TYR A 49 6.04 13.21 8.37
C TYR A 49 6.81 14.52 8.59
N PRO A 50 7.68 14.92 7.65
CA PRO A 50 8.34 16.21 7.74
C PRO A 50 7.33 17.36 7.70
N LYS A 51 7.74 18.53 8.22
CA LYS A 51 6.86 19.71 8.31
C LYS A 51 6.40 20.22 6.93
N ASP A 52 7.20 19.98 5.92
CA ASP A 52 6.94 20.34 4.52
C ASP A 52 6.25 19.23 3.71
N TYR A 53 5.78 18.18 4.37
CA TYR A 53 5.06 17.08 3.72
C TYR A 53 3.84 17.60 2.94
N ASN A 54 3.85 17.33 1.63
CA ASN A 54 2.78 17.77 0.75
C ASN A 54 1.75 16.67 0.53
N TYR A 55 0.60 16.78 1.18
CA TYR A 55 -0.51 15.84 1.02
C TYR A 55 -1.14 15.82 -0.38
N LEU A 56 -0.93 16.86 -1.19
CA LEU A 56 -1.47 16.94 -2.54
C LEU A 56 -0.55 16.30 -3.58
N ASP A 57 0.71 16.12 -3.24
CA ASP A 57 1.71 15.50 -4.08
C ASP A 57 1.75 13.98 -3.81
N GLU A 58 1.32 13.20 -4.78
CA GLU A 58 1.28 11.75 -4.65
C GLU A 58 2.66 11.12 -4.56
N GLN A 59 3.64 11.65 -5.29
CA GLN A 59 5.01 11.18 -5.16
C GLN A 59 5.55 11.40 -3.75
N SER A 60 5.33 12.58 -3.18
CA SER A 60 5.71 12.87 -1.78
C SER A 60 5.05 11.90 -0.81
N ARG A 61 3.75 11.62 -0.98
CA ARG A 61 3.03 10.64 -0.16
C ARG A 61 3.64 9.25 -0.26
N PHE A 62 3.92 8.78 -1.48
CA PHE A 62 4.50 7.45 -1.71
C PHE A 62 5.94 7.36 -1.21
N ALA A 63 6.74 8.40 -1.38
CA ALA A 63 8.10 8.45 -0.85
C ALA A 63 8.13 8.35 0.67
N TRP A 64 7.20 9.01 1.36
CA TRP A 64 7.18 9.03 2.82
C TRP A 64 6.46 7.83 3.44
N VAL A 65 5.43 7.27 2.81
CA VAL A 65 4.72 6.12 3.37
C VAL A 65 5.65 4.89 3.50
N ALA A 66 6.60 4.72 2.60
CA ALA A 66 7.57 3.64 2.69
C ALA A 66 8.44 3.71 3.95
N ARG A 67 8.62 4.90 4.50
CA ARG A 67 9.38 5.14 5.74
C ARG A 67 8.59 4.87 7.02
N LEU A 68 7.31 4.49 6.90
CA LEU A 68 6.53 4.00 8.04
C LEU A 68 7.11 2.72 8.63
N ALA A 69 7.78 1.89 7.82
CA ALA A 69 8.42 0.67 8.28
C ALA A 69 9.40 0.90 9.44
N ASP A 70 10.01 2.08 9.51
CA ASP A 70 10.96 2.45 10.57
C ASP A 70 10.26 2.95 11.85
N GLN A 71 8.94 3.14 11.82
CA GLN A 71 8.14 3.71 12.91
C GLN A 71 7.19 2.71 13.57
N ILE A 72 6.98 1.55 12.97
CA ILE A 72 6.09 0.53 13.49
C ILE A 72 6.73 -0.29 14.61
N VAL A 73 5.89 -0.94 15.41
CA VAL A 73 6.34 -1.93 16.37
C VAL A 73 7.09 -3.07 15.67
N GLU A 74 8.02 -3.69 16.38
CA GLU A 74 8.82 -4.79 15.82
C GLU A 74 7.92 -5.92 15.31
N PRO A 75 8.04 -6.33 14.05
CA PRO A 75 7.28 -7.44 13.50
C PRO A 75 7.49 -8.74 14.29
N GLY A 76 6.43 -9.26 14.90
CA GLY A 76 6.45 -10.41 15.78
C GLY A 76 6.42 -10.08 17.27
N SER A 77 6.43 -8.80 17.65
CA SER A 77 6.20 -8.35 19.02
C SER A 77 4.79 -8.71 19.50
N GLU A 78 4.51 -8.48 20.76
CA GLU A 78 3.17 -8.68 21.34
C GLU A 78 2.13 -7.79 20.67
N GLU A 79 2.44 -6.51 20.48
CA GLU A 79 1.56 -5.53 19.84
C GLU A 79 1.31 -5.87 18.36
N TRP A 80 2.33 -6.33 17.64
CA TRP A 80 2.18 -6.81 16.27
C TRP A 80 1.22 -8.00 16.21
N ASN A 81 1.45 -9.01 17.07
CA ASN A 81 0.62 -10.21 17.12
C ASN A 81 -0.82 -9.87 17.51
N ALA A 82 -1.02 -9.00 18.49
CA ALA A 82 -2.34 -8.52 18.89
C ALA A 82 -3.08 -7.81 17.75
N TYR A 83 -2.37 -7.09 16.88
CA TYR A 83 -2.99 -6.49 15.71
C TYR A 83 -3.39 -7.53 14.65
N VAL A 84 -2.54 -8.52 14.40
CA VAL A 84 -2.88 -9.61 13.47
C VAL A 84 -4.09 -10.41 13.98
N ASP A 85 -4.12 -10.72 15.29
CA ASP A 85 -5.24 -11.42 15.92
C ASP A 85 -6.53 -10.62 15.83
N PHE A 86 -6.47 -9.31 16.12
CA PHE A 86 -7.60 -8.41 15.93
C PHE A 86 -8.18 -8.47 14.51
N LEU A 87 -7.33 -8.43 13.47
CA LEU A 87 -7.80 -8.51 12.09
C LEU A 87 -8.49 -9.85 11.78
N VAL A 88 -7.95 -10.95 12.31
CA VAL A 88 -8.54 -12.30 12.14
C VAL A 88 -9.87 -12.40 12.86
N GLU A 89 -9.95 -11.99 14.12
CA GLU A 89 -11.15 -12.02 14.95
C GLU A 89 -12.27 -11.12 14.41
N SER A 90 -11.91 -10.03 13.75
CA SER A 90 -12.85 -9.13 13.08
C SER A 90 -13.39 -9.68 11.76
N GLU A 91 -12.91 -10.84 11.29
CA GLU A 91 -13.31 -11.48 10.04
C GLU A 91 -13.13 -10.57 8.79
N VAL A 92 -12.31 -9.53 8.88
CA VAL A 92 -12.04 -8.63 7.77
C VAL A 92 -11.34 -9.37 6.63
N THR A 93 -11.55 -8.92 5.41
CA THR A 93 -10.87 -9.44 4.22
C THR A 93 -9.78 -8.48 3.77
N LEU A 94 -8.57 -8.98 3.53
CA LEU A 94 -7.47 -8.17 2.99
C LEU A 94 -7.29 -8.41 1.49
N SER A 95 -7.16 -7.33 0.73
CA SER A 95 -6.79 -7.34 -0.68
C SER A 95 -5.52 -6.50 -0.88
N PRO A 96 -4.32 -7.05 -0.65
CA PRO A 96 -3.09 -6.28 -0.57
C PRO A 96 -2.63 -5.66 -1.89
N THR A 97 -2.97 -6.23 -3.04
CA THR A 97 -2.60 -5.71 -4.37
C THR A 97 -1.11 -5.39 -4.53
N PHE A 98 -0.24 -6.30 -4.12
CA PHE A 98 1.21 -6.09 -4.15
C PHE A 98 1.75 -5.67 -5.52
N ASN A 99 1.11 -6.13 -6.60
CA ASN A 99 1.58 -5.88 -7.95
C ASN A 99 1.61 -4.40 -8.32
N ILE A 100 0.56 -3.63 -7.99
CA ILE A 100 0.50 -2.22 -8.38
C ILE A 100 1.68 -1.41 -7.81
N TYR A 101 2.15 -1.76 -6.63
CA TYR A 101 3.26 -1.06 -5.98
C TYR A 101 4.65 -1.64 -6.32
N SER A 102 4.73 -2.64 -7.19
CA SER A 102 6.02 -3.23 -7.57
C SER A 102 6.95 -2.22 -8.25
N ALA A 103 6.39 -1.26 -8.99
CA ALA A 103 7.13 -0.18 -9.60
C ALA A 103 7.82 0.73 -8.57
N SER A 104 7.25 0.91 -7.38
CA SER A 104 7.88 1.70 -6.31
C SER A 104 9.22 1.11 -5.83
N ARG A 105 9.40 -0.19 -6.00
CA ARG A 105 10.63 -0.92 -5.63
C ARG A 105 11.70 -0.94 -6.71
N ASP A 106 11.29 -0.81 -7.97
CA ASP A 106 12.15 -0.86 -9.14
C ASP A 106 11.41 -0.28 -10.35
N VAL A 107 11.46 1.04 -10.47
CA VAL A 107 10.77 1.79 -11.52
C VAL A 107 11.28 1.41 -12.90
N MET A 108 12.59 1.25 -13.05
CA MET A 108 13.20 0.93 -14.36
C MET A 108 12.80 -0.46 -14.83
N ARG A 109 12.72 -1.42 -13.95
CA ARG A 109 12.20 -2.75 -14.29
C ARG A 109 10.74 -2.67 -14.71
N ALA A 110 9.90 -1.98 -13.95
CA ALA A 110 8.48 -1.85 -14.27
C ALA A 110 8.24 -1.20 -15.63
N ARG A 111 9.01 -0.17 -15.97
CA ARG A 111 8.93 0.54 -17.27
C ARG A 111 9.38 -0.31 -18.46
N ASN A 112 10.30 -1.23 -18.26
CA ASN A 112 10.95 -2.00 -19.34
C ASN A 112 10.52 -3.48 -19.37
N LEU A 113 9.34 -3.79 -18.82
CA LEU A 113 8.80 -5.14 -18.90
C LEU A 113 8.51 -5.50 -20.35
N GLU A 114 8.96 -6.69 -20.77
CA GLU A 114 8.91 -7.15 -22.17
C GLU A 114 7.51 -7.14 -22.80
N TRP A 115 6.47 -7.30 -21.98
CA TRP A 115 5.09 -7.29 -22.49
C TRP A 115 4.58 -5.90 -22.87
N HIS A 116 5.23 -4.81 -22.45
CA HIS A 116 4.78 -3.46 -22.81
C HIS A 116 4.80 -3.23 -24.31
N GLU A 117 5.81 -3.76 -25.03
CA GLU A 117 5.90 -3.62 -26.49
C GLU A 117 4.76 -4.30 -27.22
N ARG A 118 4.23 -5.40 -26.68
CA ARG A 118 3.25 -6.26 -27.37
C ARG A 118 1.82 -6.05 -26.91
N TYR A 119 1.62 -5.74 -25.64
CA TYR A 119 0.31 -5.81 -25.00
C TYR A 119 -0.15 -4.51 -24.33
N THR A 120 0.71 -3.50 -24.27
CA THR A 120 0.33 -2.21 -23.68
C THR A 120 0.09 -1.19 -24.80
N LEU A 121 -1.09 -0.57 -24.80
CA LEU A 121 -1.41 0.48 -25.76
C LEU A 121 -0.42 1.65 -25.63
N PRO A 122 0.06 2.22 -26.76
CA PRO A 122 0.96 3.39 -26.71
C PRO A 122 0.40 4.57 -25.90
N SER A 123 -0.91 4.79 -25.97
CA SER A 123 -1.58 5.82 -25.17
C SER A 123 -1.52 5.55 -23.66
N LEU A 124 -1.58 4.27 -23.25
CA LEU A 124 -1.44 3.88 -21.87
C LEU A 124 0.02 4.03 -21.39
N MET A 125 0.99 3.69 -22.23
CA MET A 125 2.40 3.96 -21.93
C MET A 125 2.67 5.45 -21.80
N GLY A 126 2.06 6.29 -22.64
CA GLY A 126 2.09 7.74 -22.48
C GLY A 126 1.47 8.23 -21.17
N PHE A 127 0.36 7.61 -20.76
CA PHE A 127 -0.27 7.90 -19.47
C PHE A 127 0.61 7.52 -18.27
N TYR A 128 1.39 6.45 -18.39
CA TYR A 128 2.35 6.03 -17.36
C TYR A 128 3.62 6.91 -17.29
N ALA A 129 3.84 7.81 -18.23
CA ALA A 129 4.98 8.71 -18.16
C ALA A 129 4.92 9.55 -16.88
N PRO A 130 6.04 9.70 -16.15
CA PRO A 130 6.08 10.49 -14.92
C PRO A 130 5.55 11.91 -15.13
N SER A 131 4.63 12.33 -14.27
CA SER A 131 3.94 13.61 -14.42
C SER A 131 3.50 14.15 -13.08
N LEU A 132 3.58 15.48 -12.93
CA LEU A 132 3.01 16.21 -11.79
C LEU A 132 1.48 16.35 -11.87
N THR A 133 0.92 16.18 -13.05
CA THR A 133 -0.47 16.57 -13.35
C THR A 133 -1.37 15.41 -13.74
N ASN A 134 -0.81 14.26 -14.10
CA ASN A 134 -1.59 13.08 -14.40
C ASN A 134 -1.38 11.97 -13.37
N HIS A 135 -2.39 11.15 -13.20
CA HIS A 135 -2.43 10.09 -12.19
C HIS A 135 -1.80 8.75 -12.66
N GLY A 136 -1.20 8.71 -13.82
CA GLY A 136 -0.67 7.47 -14.40
C GLY A 136 0.65 7.01 -13.76
N SER A 137 1.49 7.94 -13.36
CA SER A 137 2.75 7.66 -12.65
C SER A 137 3.19 8.86 -11.81
N TYR A 138 3.65 8.58 -10.60
CA TYR A 138 4.10 9.58 -9.61
C TYR A 138 5.62 9.72 -9.56
N TYR A 139 6.38 9.01 -10.40
CA TYR A 139 7.81 8.81 -10.22
C TYR A 139 8.66 9.89 -10.91
N HIS A 140 8.22 11.16 -10.94
CA HIS A 140 8.93 12.25 -11.61
C HIS A 140 10.25 12.61 -10.93
N ASP A 141 10.33 12.56 -9.59
CA ASP A 141 11.54 12.81 -8.79
C ASP A 141 11.96 11.57 -7.97
N TRP A 142 11.59 10.38 -8.43
CA TRP A 142 11.82 9.14 -7.72
C TRP A 142 13.30 8.78 -7.68
N THR A 143 13.82 8.52 -6.50
CA THR A 143 15.24 8.23 -6.27
C THR A 143 15.48 6.76 -5.93
N THR A 144 16.73 6.33 -6.04
CA THR A 144 17.15 5.01 -5.53
C THR A 144 16.88 4.87 -4.02
N GLY A 145 16.96 5.97 -3.26
CA GLY A 145 16.62 5.97 -1.84
C GLY A 145 15.14 5.62 -1.60
N ASP A 146 14.24 6.10 -2.44
CA ASP A 146 12.82 5.77 -2.37
C ASP A 146 12.58 4.30 -2.72
N GLU A 147 13.25 3.77 -3.75
CA GLU A 147 13.17 2.35 -4.09
C GLU A 147 13.67 1.45 -2.95
N VAL A 148 14.76 1.83 -2.27
CA VAL A 148 15.28 1.09 -1.11
C VAL A 148 14.27 1.11 0.02
N ALA A 149 13.69 2.27 0.34
CA ALA A 149 12.65 2.39 1.37
C ALA A 149 11.43 1.50 1.04
N TRP A 150 11.00 1.47 -0.21
CA TRP A 150 9.90 0.60 -0.63
C TRP A 150 10.23 -0.89 -0.55
N ARG A 151 11.46 -1.30 -0.84
CA ARG A 151 11.90 -2.70 -0.65
C ARG A 151 11.86 -3.08 0.82
N GLN A 152 12.28 -2.19 1.71
CA GLN A 152 12.20 -2.40 3.16
C GLN A 152 10.74 -2.44 3.65
N PHE A 153 9.89 -1.52 3.19
CA PHE A 153 8.47 -1.46 3.52
C PHE A 153 7.70 -2.73 3.11
N TYR A 154 8.05 -3.34 1.97
CA TYR A 154 7.44 -4.59 1.54
C TYR A 154 7.65 -5.75 2.52
N GLN A 155 8.75 -5.77 3.25
CA GLN A 155 9.05 -6.89 4.18
C GLN A 155 7.99 -7.02 5.28
N PRO A 156 7.72 -6.01 6.11
CA PRO A 156 6.66 -6.07 7.09
C PRO A 156 5.27 -6.21 6.44
N TRP A 157 5.02 -5.62 5.27
CA TRP A 157 3.74 -5.76 4.59
C TRP A 157 3.46 -7.22 4.14
N MET A 158 4.40 -7.86 3.49
CA MET A 158 4.28 -9.28 3.14
C MET A 158 4.18 -10.15 4.38
N ARG A 159 4.91 -9.82 5.44
CA ARG A 159 4.86 -10.55 6.71
C ARG A 159 3.49 -10.44 7.36
N LEU A 160 2.92 -9.25 7.46
CA LEU A 160 1.57 -9.02 7.97
C LEU A 160 0.53 -9.88 7.22
N THR A 161 0.53 -9.79 5.89
CA THR A 161 -0.40 -10.54 5.05
C THR A 161 -0.25 -12.05 5.22
N ARG A 162 0.99 -12.55 5.29
CA ARG A 162 1.30 -13.97 5.50
C ARG A 162 0.85 -14.47 6.88
N GLU A 163 1.13 -13.72 7.93
CA GLU A 163 0.76 -14.11 9.30
C GLU A 163 -0.75 -14.05 9.50
N PHE A 164 -1.41 -13.02 8.97
CA PHE A 164 -2.86 -12.93 8.93
C PHE A 164 -3.49 -14.16 8.23
N HIS A 165 -3.00 -14.51 7.03
CA HIS A 165 -3.50 -15.67 6.30
C HIS A 165 -3.26 -16.99 7.06
N ARG A 166 -2.06 -17.17 7.64
CA ARG A 166 -1.73 -18.39 8.43
C ARG A 166 -2.61 -18.56 9.67
N LYS A 167 -3.10 -17.48 10.23
CA LYS A 167 -4.03 -17.51 11.37
C LYS A 167 -5.50 -17.68 10.93
N GLY A 168 -5.77 -17.90 9.64
CA GLY A 168 -7.11 -18.14 9.09
C GLY A 168 -7.78 -16.91 8.49
N GLY A 169 -7.10 -15.77 8.43
CA GLY A 169 -7.61 -14.56 7.80
C GLY A 169 -7.80 -14.69 6.29
N ARG A 170 -8.82 -14.05 5.75
CA ARG A 170 -9.18 -14.08 4.34
C ARG A 170 -8.35 -13.08 3.54
N VAL A 171 -7.60 -13.58 2.55
CA VAL A 171 -6.84 -12.76 1.61
C VAL A 171 -7.40 -12.97 0.21
N THR A 172 -7.66 -11.89 -0.50
CA THR A 172 -8.06 -11.92 -1.92
C THR A 172 -6.91 -11.47 -2.80
N VAL A 173 -6.88 -11.98 -4.03
CA VAL A 173 -5.93 -11.56 -5.06
C VAL A 173 -6.51 -10.39 -5.82
N GLY A 174 -5.70 -9.35 -6.01
CA GLY A 174 -6.03 -8.18 -6.82
C GLY A 174 -4.75 -7.51 -7.34
N SER A 175 -4.81 -6.98 -8.55
CA SER A 175 -3.65 -6.35 -9.21
C SER A 175 -3.75 -4.82 -9.28
N ASP A 176 -4.96 -4.26 -9.18
CA ASP A 176 -5.23 -2.83 -9.33
C ASP A 176 -4.60 -2.21 -10.59
N PRO A 177 -4.94 -2.73 -11.79
CA PRO A 177 -4.26 -2.36 -13.02
C PRO A 177 -4.69 -0.99 -13.54
N GLY A 178 -3.88 -0.43 -14.44
CA GLY A 178 -4.17 0.84 -15.11
C GLY A 178 -3.38 2.03 -14.61
N TYR A 179 -2.49 1.83 -13.63
CA TYR A 179 -1.58 2.83 -13.07
C TYR A 179 -0.18 2.28 -12.95
N ILE A 180 0.80 3.16 -12.85
CA ILE A 180 2.20 2.89 -12.48
C ILE A 180 2.78 1.61 -13.11
N TYR A 181 2.65 1.51 -14.43
CA TYR A 181 3.14 0.40 -15.28
C TYR A 181 2.44 -0.95 -15.06
N GLN A 182 1.38 -1.01 -14.26
CA GLN A 182 0.59 -2.23 -14.10
C GLN A 182 -0.50 -2.31 -15.17
N THR A 183 -0.41 -3.30 -16.05
CA THR A 183 -1.36 -3.54 -17.15
C THR A 183 -2.35 -4.64 -16.80
N TRP A 184 -3.53 -4.60 -17.44
CA TRP A 184 -4.55 -5.64 -17.30
C TRP A 184 -4.05 -6.98 -17.82
N GLY A 185 -4.39 -8.06 -17.11
CA GLY A 185 -4.02 -9.42 -17.49
C GLY A 185 -2.62 -9.87 -17.02
N PHE A 186 -1.85 -9.00 -16.36
CA PHE A 186 -0.52 -9.28 -15.82
C PHE A 186 -0.50 -9.06 -14.29
N ALA A 187 -1.06 -10.02 -13.57
CA ALA A 187 -1.15 -9.99 -12.11
C ALA A 187 -0.31 -11.10 -11.46
#